data_ff3da583c9b18ab290e8139b7f03d536
#
_entry.id   ff3da583c9b18ab290e8139b7f03d536
#
_cell.length_a   1.000
_cell.length_b   1.000
_cell.length_c   1.000
_cell.angle_alpha   90.00
_cell.angle_beta   90.00
_cell.angle_gamma   90.00
#
_symmetry.space_group_name_H-M   'P 1'
#
loop_
_entity.id
_entity.type
_entity.pdbx_description
1 polymer ?
#
loop_
_entity_poly.entity_id
_entity_poly.type
_entity_poly.pdbx_seq_one_letter_code
_entity_poly.pdbx_strand_id
1 'polypeptide(L)'
;ASGEVSIAERNFLGRGLFAKASVQYGQYARGYSLSFVEPYLLDYRVAFGLDLFQREQLHNSYYSYDTKTTGFSTRLGFSLREDLTLQLRYSFYRQEVSLDQNLFNPFTTAVSLPVLLEMQQGAKNTSLVGYTLTYNTLDNNINPTSGLLAELKQDFAGVGGDVTYLKTTGDVKYYQPLVSDIVGLLRVQGGILNKIGNDNLRMLDHFQMGPNLVRGFAPAGIGPRDISRWGAYGYGDALGGTMYWGASAELQMPFWFLPKEAGPKGAIFAAV
;
A
#
# COMPACT_ATOMS: atom_id res chain seq x y z
N ALA A 1 -1.27 13.78 16.94
CA ALA A 1 -2.66 13.88 16.48
C ALA A 1 -2.68 14.09 14.97
N SER A 2 -3.65 13.52 14.29
CA SER A 2 -3.90 13.73 12.87
C SER A 2 -5.39 13.92 12.64
N GLY A 3 -5.74 14.78 11.70
CA GLY A 3 -7.10 15.01 11.25
C GLY A 3 -7.20 14.84 9.74
N GLU A 4 -8.31 14.28 9.28
CA GLU A 4 -8.64 14.19 7.87
C GLU A 4 -10.03 14.78 7.65
N VAL A 5 -10.16 15.61 6.63
CA VAL A 5 -11.43 16.13 6.16
C VAL A 5 -11.61 15.67 4.72
N SER A 6 -12.74 15.05 4.44
CA SER A 6 -13.07 14.61 3.08
C SER A 6 -14.48 15.00 2.69
N ILE A 7 -14.64 15.34 1.42
CA ILE A 7 -15.93 15.60 0.77
C ILE A 7 -16.04 14.64 -0.40
N ALA A 8 -17.17 13.97 -0.50
CA ALA A 8 -17.44 13.04 -1.60
C ALA A 8 -18.85 13.28 -2.16
N GLU A 9 -18.96 13.24 -3.48
CA GLU A 9 -20.21 13.34 -4.24
C GLU A 9 -20.29 12.14 -5.19
N ARG A 10 -21.40 11.39 -5.11
CA ARG A 10 -21.59 10.17 -5.92
C ARG A 10 -22.22 10.43 -7.29
N ASN A 11 -22.80 11.58 -7.47
CA ASN A 11 -23.43 11.97 -8.74
C ASN A 11 -22.93 13.36 -9.16
N PHE A 12 -21.63 13.50 -9.22
CA PHE A 12 -21.00 14.77 -9.57
C PHE A 12 -21.44 15.24 -10.95
N LEU A 13 -21.88 16.51 -11.05
CA LEU A 13 -22.48 17.13 -12.25
C LEU A 13 -23.71 16.38 -12.79
N GLY A 14 -24.39 15.56 -11.99
CA GLY A 14 -25.56 14.80 -12.42
C GLY A 14 -25.26 13.69 -13.45
N ARG A 15 -24.00 13.28 -13.58
CA ARG A 15 -23.55 12.29 -14.59
C ARG A 15 -23.22 10.91 -14.00
N GLY A 16 -23.52 10.65 -12.72
CA GLY A 16 -23.14 9.41 -12.05
C GLY A 16 -21.66 9.28 -11.77
N LEU A 17 -20.88 10.33 -11.99
CA LEU A 17 -19.45 10.40 -11.72
C LEU A 17 -19.22 10.55 -10.22
N PHE A 18 -18.37 9.69 -9.66
CA PHE A 18 -17.94 9.83 -8.27
C PHE A 18 -16.74 10.76 -8.18
N ALA A 19 -16.85 11.78 -7.33
CA ALA A 19 -15.73 12.69 -7.04
C ALA A 19 -15.49 12.75 -5.54
N LYS A 20 -14.24 12.68 -5.12
CA LYS A 20 -13.83 12.81 -3.74
C LYS A 20 -12.62 13.74 -3.63
N ALA A 21 -12.70 14.68 -2.70
CA ALA A 21 -11.57 15.49 -2.28
C ALA A 21 -11.26 15.23 -0.81
N SER A 22 -10.00 15.03 -0.47
CA SER A 22 -9.58 14.85 0.91
C SER A 22 -8.32 15.65 1.22
N VAL A 23 -8.27 16.16 2.44
CA VAL A 23 -7.10 16.85 3.00
C VAL A 23 -6.77 16.18 4.32
N GLN A 24 -5.53 15.76 4.45
CA GLN A 24 -4.99 15.19 5.67
C GLN A 24 -3.95 16.13 6.25
N TYR A 25 -4.05 16.40 7.53
CA TYR A 25 -3.06 17.17 8.26
C TYR A 25 -2.76 16.52 9.60
N GLY A 26 -1.50 16.21 9.81
CA GLY A 26 -1.05 15.56 11.04
C GLY A 26 0.43 15.82 11.31
N GLN A 27 0.85 15.35 12.46
CA GLN A 27 2.25 15.48 12.91
C GLN A 27 3.21 14.70 12.01
N TYR A 28 2.78 13.56 11.47
CA TYR A 28 3.62 12.62 10.71
C TYR A 28 3.18 12.41 9.27
N ALA A 29 2.01 12.91 8.91
CA ALA A 29 1.48 12.77 7.55
C ALA A 29 0.64 13.98 7.18
N ARG A 30 0.87 14.51 5.98
CA ARG A 30 0.13 15.64 5.41
C ARG A 30 -0.13 15.37 3.95
N GLY A 31 -1.18 15.93 3.42
CA GLY A 31 -1.41 15.83 2.00
C GLY A 31 -2.83 16.15 1.60
N TYR A 32 -3.03 16.12 0.30
CA TYR A 32 -4.34 16.23 -0.32
C TYR A 32 -4.47 15.25 -1.47
N SER A 33 -5.70 14.86 -1.75
CA SER A 33 -6.01 14.02 -2.89
C SER A 33 -7.34 14.40 -3.52
N LEU A 34 -7.40 14.27 -4.83
CA LEU A 34 -8.61 14.38 -5.62
C LEU A 34 -8.79 13.07 -6.37
N SER A 35 -9.95 12.46 -6.25
CA SER A 35 -10.30 11.21 -6.93
C SER A 35 -11.56 11.38 -7.74
N PHE A 36 -11.52 10.92 -8.98
CA PHE A 36 -12.67 10.86 -9.88
C PHE A 36 -12.84 9.44 -10.37
N VAL A 37 -14.05 8.93 -10.35
CA VAL A 37 -14.37 7.59 -10.88
C VAL A 37 -15.60 7.69 -11.77
N GLU A 38 -15.43 7.30 -13.03
CA GLU A 38 -16.51 7.10 -14.00
C GLU A 38 -16.74 5.59 -14.12
N PRO A 39 -17.87 5.06 -13.61
CA PRO A 39 -18.13 3.62 -13.63
C PRO A 39 -18.42 3.08 -15.05
N TYR A 40 -18.87 3.93 -15.97
CA TYR A 40 -19.23 3.56 -17.34
C TYR A 40 -18.60 4.53 -18.35
N LEU A 41 -17.32 4.34 -18.61
CA LEU A 41 -16.59 5.16 -19.55
C LEU A 41 -17.18 5.04 -20.96
N LEU A 42 -17.64 6.15 -21.52
CA LEU A 42 -18.28 6.22 -22.86
C LEU A 42 -19.42 5.18 -23.03
N ASP A 43 -20.20 4.97 -21.98
CA ASP A 43 -21.32 4.01 -21.92
C ASP A 43 -20.91 2.51 -22.01
N TYR A 44 -19.62 2.21 -21.99
CA TYR A 44 -19.11 0.86 -21.86
C TYR A 44 -18.96 0.43 -20.40
N ARG A 45 -18.96 -0.89 -20.14
CA ARG A 45 -18.69 -1.46 -18.81
C ARG A 45 -17.21 -1.41 -18.44
N VAL A 46 -16.62 -0.24 -18.56
CA VAL A 46 -15.22 0.04 -18.22
C VAL A 46 -15.22 1.16 -17.19
N ALA A 47 -14.78 0.86 -15.99
CA ALA A 47 -14.61 1.85 -14.95
C ALA A 47 -13.31 2.63 -15.20
N PHE A 48 -13.39 3.95 -15.23
CA PHE A 48 -12.24 4.84 -15.32
C PHE A 48 -12.04 5.55 -13.98
N GLY A 49 -10.81 5.57 -13.48
CA GLY A 49 -10.43 6.32 -12.30
C GLY A 49 -9.26 7.25 -12.57
N LEU A 50 -9.31 8.43 -11.97
CA LEU A 50 -8.21 9.40 -11.96
C LEU A 50 -8.00 9.87 -10.54
N ASP A 51 -6.77 9.76 -10.06
CA ASP A 51 -6.34 10.26 -8.76
C ASP A 51 -5.23 11.28 -8.94
N LEU A 52 -5.38 12.43 -8.33
CA LEU A 52 -4.36 13.46 -8.19
C LEU A 52 -4.00 13.55 -6.72
N PHE A 53 -2.72 13.53 -6.41
CA PHE A 53 -2.31 13.51 -5.00
C PHE A 53 -0.99 14.24 -4.75
N GLN A 54 -0.89 14.77 -3.56
CA GLN A 54 0.36 15.18 -2.92
C GLN A 54 0.36 14.65 -1.50
N ARG A 55 1.38 13.88 -1.14
CA ARG A 55 1.54 13.28 0.17
C ARG A 55 2.92 13.60 0.73
N GLU A 56 2.95 13.99 1.98
CA GLU A 56 4.17 14.15 2.74
C GLU A 56 4.13 13.21 3.94
N GLN A 57 5.15 12.40 4.08
CA GLN A 57 5.40 11.64 5.30
C GLN A 57 6.56 12.27 6.02
N LEU A 58 6.30 12.76 7.24
CA LEU A 58 7.30 13.38 8.07
C LEU A 58 8.01 12.34 8.93
N HIS A 59 9.22 12.66 9.35
CA HIS A 59 10.00 11.82 10.25
C HIS A 59 9.23 11.50 11.54
N ASN A 60 9.44 10.31 12.03
CA ASN A 60 8.85 9.81 13.28
C ASN A 60 9.79 8.80 13.92
N SER A 61 9.32 8.07 14.93
CA SER A 61 10.11 7.03 15.61
C SER A 61 10.55 5.87 14.73
N TYR A 62 9.96 5.70 13.54
CA TYR A 62 10.24 4.60 12.60
C TYR A 62 11.05 5.04 11.38
N TYR A 63 10.96 6.31 11.00
CA TYR A 63 11.61 6.90 9.83
C TYR A 63 12.33 8.18 10.22
N SER A 64 13.62 8.28 9.91
CA SER A 64 14.47 9.44 10.20
C SER A 64 14.41 10.53 9.13
N TYR A 65 13.63 10.36 8.08
CA TYR A 65 13.58 11.22 6.91
C TYR A 65 12.14 11.56 6.53
N ASP A 66 12.00 12.66 5.81
CA ASP A 66 10.75 13.10 5.25
C ASP A 66 10.67 12.68 3.78
N THR A 67 9.49 12.27 3.33
CA THR A 67 9.23 11.99 1.92
C THR A 67 8.08 12.85 1.43
N LYS A 68 8.22 13.38 0.21
CA LYS A 68 7.17 14.11 -0.49
C LYS A 68 6.93 13.46 -1.83
N THR A 69 5.70 13.06 -2.08
CA THR A 69 5.28 12.43 -3.33
C THR A 69 4.13 13.23 -3.93
N THR A 70 4.31 13.67 -5.16
CA THR A 70 3.31 14.42 -5.93
C THR A 70 3.12 13.74 -7.27
N GLY A 71 1.90 13.50 -7.67
CA GLY A 71 1.64 12.86 -8.95
C GLY A 71 0.18 12.59 -9.23
N PHE A 72 -0.03 11.78 -10.26
CA PHE A 72 -1.34 11.30 -10.65
C PHE A 72 -1.30 9.81 -10.99
N SER A 73 -2.45 9.18 -10.91
CA SER A 73 -2.66 7.80 -11.30
C SER A 73 -3.96 7.68 -12.06
N THR A 74 -3.93 6.97 -13.17
CA THR A 74 -5.13 6.61 -13.93
C THR A 74 -5.31 5.11 -13.91
N ARG A 75 -6.55 4.65 -13.91
CA ARG A 75 -6.89 3.24 -13.91
C ARG A 75 -8.11 2.96 -14.76
N LEU A 76 -8.08 1.81 -15.43
CA LEU A 76 -9.20 1.25 -16.18
C LEU A 76 -9.55 -0.12 -15.60
N GLY A 77 -10.80 -0.30 -15.21
CA GLY A 77 -11.29 -1.54 -14.63
C GLY A 77 -12.20 -2.27 -15.61
N PHE A 78 -11.89 -3.54 -15.86
CA PHE A 78 -12.64 -4.42 -16.73
C PHE A 78 -13.15 -5.62 -15.94
N SER A 79 -14.42 -5.95 -16.09
CA SER A 79 -14.97 -7.20 -15.59
C SER A 79 -14.88 -8.23 -16.72
N LEU A 80 -13.90 -9.12 -16.66
CA LEU A 80 -13.71 -10.16 -17.66
C LEU A 80 -14.75 -11.28 -17.51
N ARG A 81 -15.09 -11.60 -16.27
CA ARG A 81 -16.16 -12.51 -15.86
C ARG A 81 -16.75 -12.00 -14.55
N GLU A 82 -17.80 -12.62 -14.03
CA GLU A 82 -18.41 -12.26 -12.74
C GLU A 82 -17.40 -12.36 -11.58
N ASP A 83 -16.48 -13.31 -11.66
CA ASP A 83 -15.47 -13.62 -10.65
C ASP A 83 -14.06 -13.10 -10.98
N LEU A 84 -13.83 -12.57 -12.19
CA LEU A 84 -12.52 -12.17 -12.67
C LEU A 84 -12.52 -10.72 -13.15
N THR A 85 -11.71 -9.88 -12.50
CA THR A 85 -11.58 -8.45 -12.80
C THR A 85 -10.14 -8.13 -13.18
N LEU A 86 -9.96 -7.35 -14.22
CA LEU A 86 -8.68 -6.80 -14.64
C LEU A 86 -8.69 -5.28 -14.45
N GLN A 87 -7.68 -4.75 -13.79
CA GLN A 87 -7.43 -3.33 -13.69
C GLN A 87 -6.11 -2.99 -14.36
N LEU A 88 -6.14 -2.09 -15.34
CA LEU A 88 -4.96 -1.50 -15.94
C LEU A 88 -4.66 -0.16 -15.29
N ARG A 89 -3.39 0.15 -15.13
CA ARG A 89 -2.96 1.29 -14.34
C ARG A 89 -1.79 2.01 -15.01
N TYR A 90 -1.84 3.33 -15.02
CA TYR A 90 -0.69 4.17 -15.30
C TYR A 90 -0.52 5.16 -14.16
N SER A 91 0.70 5.34 -13.68
CA SER A 91 1.02 6.30 -12.62
C SER A 91 2.27 7.08 -12.99
N PHE A 92 2.21 8.37 -12.74
CA PHE A 92 3.37 9.25 -12.82
C PHE A 92 3.46 10.04 -11.53
N TYR A 93 4.59 9.97 -10.87
CA TYR A 93 4.82 10.73 -9.65
C TYR A 93 6.27 11.13 -9.48
N ARG A 94 6.45 12.27 -8.83
CA ARG A 94 7.74 12.79 -8.39
C ARG A 94 7.87 12.53 -6.90
N GLN A 95 8.97 11.93 -6.50
CA GLN A 95 9.27 11.59 -5.13
C GLN A 95 10.59 12.24 -4.70
N GLU A 96 10.58 12.86 -3.53
CA GLU A 96 11.68 13.60 -2.95
C GLU A 96 11.88 13.18 -1.51
N VAL A 97 13.14 12.98 -1.13
CA VAL A 97 13.56 12.71 0.24
C VAL A 97 14.25 13.94 0.81
N SER A 98 13.86 14.37 1.98
CA SER A 98 14.46 15.48 2.71
C SER A 98 14.73 15.11 4.16
N LEU A 99 15.63 15.86 4.79
CA LEU A 99 15.94 15.75 6.22
C LEU A 99 15.58 17.06 6.89
N ASP A 100 15.06 16.99 8.11
CA ASP A 100 14.92 18.16 8.94
C ASP A 100 16.32 18.73 9.25
N GLN A 101 16.53 19.99 8.90
CA GLN A 101 17.80 20.69 9.12
C GLN A 101 18.24 20.69 10.60
N ASN A 102 17.28 20.61 11.52
CA ASN A 102 17.57 20.53 12.95
C ASN A 102 18.14 19.16 13.36
N LEU A 103 17.91 18.11 12.58
CA LEU A 103 18.44 16.77 12.79
C LEU A 103 19.76 16.54 12.03
N PHE A 104 20.11 17.46 11.13
CA PHE A 104 21.32 17.37 10.34
C PHE A 104 22.52 17.92 11.10
N ASN A 105 23.25 17.03 11.76
CA ASN A 105 24.59 17.32 12.25
C ASN A 105 25.58 16.47 11.46
N PRO A 106 26.50 17.08 10.70
CA PRO A 106 27.47 16.34 9.87
C PRO A 106 28.38 15.41 10.69
N PHE A 107 28.50 15.61 12.00
CA PHE A 107 29.32 14.78 12.88
C PHE A 107 28.53 13.72 13.66
N THR A 108 27.22 13.88 13.77
CA THR A 108 26.35 12.97 14.55
C THR A 108 25.09 12.59 13.80
N THR A 109 25.14 12.50 12.45
CA THR A 109 23.97 12.17 11.64
C THR A 109 23.31 10.89 12.11
N ALA A 110 22.06 11.01 12.56
CA ALA A 110 21.19 9.90 12.96
C ALA A 110 20.66 9.09 11.76
N VAL A 111 21.01 9.52 10.55
CA VAL A 111 20.45 9.02 9.29
C VAL A 111 21.38 8.04 8.63
N SER A 112 20.85 6.94 8.10
CA SER A 112 21.64 5.93 7.42
C SER A 112 22.19 6.39 6.07
N LEU A 113 23.30 5.81 5.64
CA LEU A 113 23.93 6.14 4.37
C LEU A 113 23.01 5.96 3.17
N PRO A 114 22.19 4.90 3.05
CA PRO A 114 21.24 4.78 1.96
C PRO A 114 20.25 5.94 1.85
N VAL A 115 19.78 6.48 2.98
CA VAL A 115 18.89 7.66 3.00
C VAL A 115 19.64 8.90 2.51
N LEU A 116 20.88 9.10 2.93
CA LEU A 116 21.71 10.22 2.48
C LEU A 116 21.98 10.16 0.97
N LEU A 117 22.22 8.97 0.42
CA LEU A 117 22.41 8.77 -1.02
C LEU A 117 21.12 9.09 -1.79
N GLU A 118 19.95 8.67 -1.30
CA GLU A 118 18.67 9.04 -1.90
C GLU A 118 18.47 10.56 -1.89
N MET A 119 18.76 11.22 -0.78
CA MET A 119 18.68 12.67 -0.68
C MET A 119 19.61 13.38 -1.66
N GLN A 120 20.85 12.90 -1.82
CA GLN A 120 21.83 13.49 -2.73
C GLN A 120 21.44 13.35 -4.20
N GLN A 121 20.72 12.29 -4.56
CA GLN A 121 20.20 12.10 -5.92
C GLN A 121 19.07 13.07 -6.25
N GLY A 122 18.49 13.73 -5.26
CA GLY A 122 17.39 14.68 -5.43
C GLY A 122 16.06 14.01 -5.76
N ALA A 123 15.14 14.81 -6.26
CA ALA A 123 13.82 14.31 -6.64
C ALA A 123 13.89 13.44 -7.89
N LYS A 124 13.19 12.31 -7.86
CA LYS A 124 13.09 11.36 -8.97
C LYS A 124 11.68 11.25 -9.49
N ASN A 125 11.55 11.17 -10.80
CA ASN A 125 10.29 10.94 -11.48
C ASN A 125 10.12 9.45 -11.77
N THR A 126 9.00 8.90 -11.37
CA THR A 126 8.62 7.52 -11.67
C THR A 126 7.44 7.51 -12.62
N SER A 127 7.58 6.82 -13.74
CA SER A 127 6.52 6.56 -14.70
C SER A 127 6.34 5.07 -14.82
N LEU A 128 5.19 4.56 -14.39
CA LEU A 128 4.91 3.14 -14.36
C LEU A 128 3.59 2.79 -15.03
N VAL A 129 3.58 1.63 -15.66
CA VAL A 129 2.39 0.94 -16.10
C VAL A 129 2.25 -0.36 -15.34
N GLY A 130 1.03 -0.76 -15.07
CA GLY A 130 0.80 -1.99 -14.34
C GLY A 130 -0.60 -2.53 -14.53
N TYR A 131 -0.81 -3.74 -14.04
CA TYR A 131 -2.11 -4.38 -14.00
C TYR A 131 -2.32 -5.09 -12.66
N THR A 132 -3.57 -5.24 -12.31
CA THR A 132 -4.02 -6.08 -11.20
C THR A 132 -5.09 -7.01 -11.71
N LEU A 133 -4.86 -8.31 -11.56
CA LEU A 133 -5.82 -9.35 -11.87
C LEU A 133 -6.39 -9.88 -10.55
N THR A 134 -7.70 -9.78 -10.38
CA THR A 134 -8.40 -10.18 -9.16
C THR A 134 -9.40 -11.29 -9.48
N TYR A 135 -9.24 -12.43 -8.83
CA TYR A 135 -10.18 -13.53 -8.84
C TYR A 135 -10.91 -13.57 -7.50
N ASN A 136 -12.22 -13.34 -7.52
CA ASN A 136 -13.04 -13.19 -6.34
C ASN A 136 -14.27 -14.10 -6.43
N THR A 137 -14.30 -15.13 -5.60
CA THR A 137 -15.44 -16.05 -5.46
C THR A 137 -16.07 -15.97 -4.06
N LEU A 138 -15.77 -14.89 -3.31
CA LEU A 138 -16.31 -14.70 -1.96
C LEU A 138 -17.84 -14.60 -2.00
N ASP A 139 -18.48 -15.22 -1.02
CA ASP A 139 -19.93 -15.13 -0.79
C ASP A 139 -20.37 -13.70 -0.41
N ASN A 140 -19.51 -12.98 0.32
CA ASN A 140 -19.75 -11.60 0.73
C ASN A 140 -18.42 -10.85 0.79
N ASN A 141 -18.32 -9.68 0.16
CA ASN A 141 -17.10 -8.88 0.13
C ASN A 141 -16.82 -8.13 1.45
N ILE A 142 -17.83 -7.91 2.27
CA ILE A 142 -17.69 -7.17 3.54
C ILE A 142 -17.40 -8.13 4.69
N ASN A 143 -18.18 -9.21 4.79
CA ASN A 143 -18.04 -10.24 5.82
C ASN A 143 -17.97 -11.63 5.16
N PRO A 144 -16.84 -11.97 4.54
CA PRO A 144 -16.71 -13.25 3.84
C PRO A 144 -16.73 -14.41 4.83
N THR A 145 -17.45 -15.47 4.47
CA THR A 145 -17.49 -16.74 5.20
C THR A 145 -16.98 -17.90 4.38
N SER A 146 -17.04 -17.81 3.06
CA SER A 146 -16.56 -18.84 2.14
C SER A 146 -16.06 -18.23 0.83
N GLY A 147 -15.16 -18.91 0.17
CA GLY A 147 -14.65 -18.56 -1.14
C GLY A 147 -13.17 -18.21 -1.15
N LEU A 148 -12.71 -17.80 -2.32
CA LEU A 148 -11.33 -17.46 -2.61
C LEU A 148 -11.24 -16.04 -3.14
N LEU A 149 -10.28 -15.28 -2.61
CA LEU A 149 -9.86 -13.99 -3.16
C LEU A 149 -8.38 -14.09 -3.50
N ALA A 150 -8.06 -14.06 -4.78
CA ALA A 150 -6.68 -14.06 -5.26
C ALA A 150 -6.40 -12.81 -6.08
N GLU A 151 -5.29 -12.16 -5.80
CA GLU A 151 -4.86 -10.94 -6.48
C GLU A 151 -3.43 -11.10 -6.96
N LEU A 152 -3.19 -10.79 -8.23
CA LEU A 152 -1.87 -10.68 -8.83
C LEU A 152 -1.69 -9.25 -9.34
N LYS A 153 -0.63 -8.59 -8.91
CA LYS A 153 -0.30 -7.23 -9.30
C LYS A 153 1.12 -7.18 -9.84
N GLN A 154 1.28 -6.59 -11.02
CA GLN A 154 2.59 -6.29 -11.59
C GLN A 154 2.66 -4.82 -11.98
N ASP A 155 3.75 -4.16 -11.61
CA ASP A 155 4.07 -2.78 -11.96
C ASP A 155 5.44 -2.74 -12.64
N PHE A 156 5.47 -2.18 -13.84
CA PHE A 156 6.69 -1.91 -14.58
C PHE A 156 6.95 -0.40 -14.58
N ALA A 157 8.00 0.02 -13.88
CA ALA A 157 8.52 1.38 -13.96
C ALA A 157 9.63 1.44 -15.00
N GLY A 158 9.61 2.48 -15.85
CA GLY A 158 10.59 2.63 -16.94
C GLY A 158 9.97 3.07 -18.26
N VAL A 159 8.70 3.48 -18.25
CA VAL A 159 8.03 4.08 -19.41
C VAL A 159 8.34 5.59 -19.44
N GLY A 160 9.62 5.93 -19.48
CA GLY A 160 10.13 7.27 -19.18
C GLY A 160 10.34 7.48 -17.68
N GLY A 161 10.90 8.63 -17.29
CA GLY A 161 11.27 8.92 -15.90
C GLY A 161 12.66 8.40 -15.52
N ASP A 162 12.98 8.46 -14.23
CA ASP A 162 14.33 8.25 -13.69
C ASP A 162 14.50 6.89 -13.01
N VAL A 163 13.45 6.07 -12.97
CA VAL A 163 13.40 4.83 -12.18
C VAL A 163 12.97 3.66 -13.05
N THR A 164 13.65 2.53 -12.90
CA THR A 164 13.38 1.32 -13.68
C THR A 164 13.35 0.09 -12.80
N TYR A 165 12.22 -0.60 -12.73
CA TYR A 165 12.05 -1.87 -12.03
C TYR A 165 10.80 -2.63 -12.49
N LEU A 166 10.76 -3.91 -12.16
CA LEU A 166 9.53 -4.73 -12.25
C LEU A 166 9.17 -5.21 -10.83
N LYS A 167 8.01 -4.82 -10.35
CA LYS A 167 7.48 -5.22 -9.05
C LYS A 167 6.29 -6.16 -9.25
N THR A 168 6.36 -7.34 -8.68
CA THR A 168 5.29 -8.35 -8.71
C THR A 168 4.85 -8.67 -7.30
N THR A 169 3.55 -8.62 -7.03
CA THR A 169 2.97 -9.00 -5.75
C THR A 169 1.80 -9.93 -5.94
N GLY A 170 1.63 -10.87 -5.03
CA GLY A 170 0.50 -11.79 -4.99
C GLY A 170 -0.08 -11.86 -3.58
N ASP A 171 -1.39 -11.98 -3.49
CA ASP A 171 -2.13 -12.16 -2.25
C ASP A 171 -3.29 -13.11 -2.48
N VAL A 172 -3.37 -14.16 -1.67
CA VAL A 172 -4.43 -15.16 -1.75
C VAL A 172 -5.05 -15.32 -0.37
N LYS A 173 -6.38 -15.16 -0.31
CA LYS A 173 -7.18 -15.39 0.89
C LYS A 173 -8.20 -16.47 0.61
N TYR A 174 -8.24 -17.48 1.45
CA TYR A 174 -9.20 -18.57 1.37
C TYR A 174 -10.05 -18.62 2.64
N TYR A 175 -11.35 -18.51 2.46
CA TYR A 175 -12.33 -18.58 3.55
C TYR A 175 -13.08 -19.90 3.49
N GLN A 176 -13.14 -20.59 4.61
CA GLN A 176 -13.86 -21.85 4.77
C GLN A 176 -14.76 -21.77 5.99
N PRO A 177 -16.08 -21.95 5.84
CA PRO A 177 -16.96 -22.12 6.99
C PRO A 177 -16.64 -23.45 7.67
N LEU A 178 -16.49 -23.39 8.98
CA LEU A 178 -16.27 -24.55 9.85
C LEU A 178 -17.56 -24.83 10.65
N VAL A 179 -17.42 -25.38 11.83
CA VAL A 179 -18.54 -25.73 12.71
C VAL A 179 -19.05 -24.51 13.50
N SER A 180 -20.35 -24.38 13.68
CA SER A 180 -20.96 -23.40 14.61
C SER A 180 -20.64 -21.93 14.37
N ASP A 181 -20.78 -21.47 13.12
CA ASP A 181 -20.50 -20.09 12.71
C ASP A 181 -19.02 -19.65 12.83
N ILE A 182 -18.10 -20.60 13.01
CA ILE A 182 -16.67 -20.35 12.97
C ILE A 182 -16.21 -20.36 11.50
N VAL A 183 -15.45 -19.33 11.13
CA VAL A 183 -14.88 -19.19 9.78
C VAL A 183 -13.36 -19.32 9.86
N GLY A 184 -12.80 -20.25 9.09
CA GLY A 184 -11.36 -20.36 8.90
C GLY A 184 -10.90 -19.45 7.76
N LEU A 185 -9.82 -18.71 7.97
CA LEU A 185 -9.14 -17.91 6.97
C LEU A 185 -7.69 -18.36 6.82
N LEU A 186 -7.30 -18.69 5.61
CA LEU A 186 -5.90 -18.88 5.24
C LEU A 186 -5.50 -17.76 4.29
N ARG A 187 -4.37 -17.11 4.55
CA ARG A 187 -3.81 -16.07 3.72
C ARG A 187 -2.36 -16.36 3.40
N VAL A 188 -1.99 -16.24 2.13
CA VAL A 188 -0.60 -16.30 1.67
C VAL A 188 -0.37 -15.07 0.80
N GLN A 189 0.71 -14.35 1.06
CA GLN A 189 1.09 -13.17 0.31
C GLN A 189 2.59 -13.14 0.07
N GLY A 190 2.99 -12.49 -1.00
CA GLY A 190 4.39 -12.36 -1.34
C GLY A 190 4.62 -11.34 -2.44
N GLY A 191 5.85 -10.91 -2.56
CA GLY A 191 6.25 -9.98 -3.59
C GLY A 191 7.73 -10.08 -3.91
N ILE A 192 8.07 -9.68 -5.13
CA ILE A 192 9.43 -9.62 -5.63
C ILE A 192 9.63 -8.33 -6.42
N LEU A 193 10.75 -7.69 -6.18
CA LEU A 193 11.20 -6.51 -6.88
C LEU A 193 12.44 -6.87 -7.70
N ASN A 194 12.29 -6.83 -9.01
CA ASN A 194 13.37 -7.13 -9.95
C ASN A 194 13.96 -5.86 -10.54
N LYS A 195 15.26 -5.79 -10.53
CA LYS A 195 16.02 -4.77 -11.24
C LYS A 195 15.90 -4.98 -12.75
N ILE A 196 15.73 -3.90 -13.49
CA ILE A 196 15.78 -3.89 -14.94
C ILE A 196 16.85 -2.90 -15.39
N GLY A 197 17.74 -3.35 -16.29
CA GLY A 197 18.84 -2.53 -16.76
C GLY A 197 19.99 -2.40 -15.74
N ASN A 198 20.76 -1.34 -15.87
CA ASN A 198 21.96 -1.10 -15.05
C ASN A 198 21.73 -0.22 -13.81
N ASP A 199 20.56 0.38 -13.70
CA ASP A 199 20.23 1.26 -12.58
C ASP A 199 20.08 0.46 -11.28
N ASN A 200 20.51 1.04 -10.17
CA ASN A 200 20.33 0.42 -8.87
C ASN A 200 18.92 0.64 -8.35
N LEU A 201 18.37 -0.38 -7.69
CA LEU A 201 17.10 -0.26 -6.98
C LEU A 201 17.25 0.74 -5.84
N ARG A 202 16.26 1.63 -5.70
CA ARG A 202 16.24 2.61 -4.61
C ARG A 202 15.62 1.98 -3.35
N MET A 203 16.06 2.48 -2.19
CA MET A 203 15.46 2.11 -0.91
C MET A 203 13.95 2.42 -0.86
N LEU A 204 13.52 3.51 -1.49
CA LEU A 204 12.11 3.92 -1.55
C LEU A 204 11.23 2.95 -2.34
N ASP A 205 11.79 2.17 -3.26
CA ASP A 205 11.07 1.18 -4.05
C ASP A 205 11.02 -0.19 -3.38
N HIS A 206 11.85 -0.42 -2.35
CA HIS A 206 11.88 -1.65 -1.58
C HIS A 206 10.57 -1.88 -0.82
N PHE A 207 10.27 -3.15 -0.57
CA PHE A 207 9.18 -3.55 0.31
C PHE A 207 9.54 -3.27 1.76
N GLN A 208 8.68 -2.55 2.45
CA GLN A 208 8.76 -2.35 3.89
C GLN A 208 7.56 -3.00 4.55
N MET A 209 7.81 -4.07 5.28
CA MET A 209 6.78 -4.92 5.86
C MET A 209 6.63 -4.68 7.36
N GLY A 210 5.43 -4.86 7.85
CA GLY A 210 5.08 -4.61 9.23
C GLY A 210 3.81 -5.38 9.64
N PRO A 211 2.91 -4.77 10.40
CA PRO A 211 1.76 -5.45 11.01
C PRO A 211 0.77 -6.02 9.99
N ASN A 212 0.78 -5.56 8.74
CA ASN A 212 -0.06 -6.11 7.68
C ASN A 212 0.41 -7.47 7.18
N LEU A 213 1.70 -7.77 7.33
CA LEU A 213 2.26 -9.07 7.01
C LEU A 213 2.16 -10.01 8.22
N VAL A 214 2.71 -9.59 9.35
CA VAL A 214 2.66 -10.33 10.60
C VAL A 214 2.21 -9.40 11.73
N ARG A 215 1.10 -9.72 12.36
CA ARG A 215 0.56 -8.92 13.48
C ARG A 215 1.55 -8.93 14.65
N GLY A 216 1.64 -7.79 15.35
CA GLY A 216 2.53 -7.60 16.50
C GLY A 216 3.85 -6.91 16.17
N PHE A 217 4.20 -6.75 14.91
CA PHE A 217 5.35 -5.96 14.49
C PHE A 217 4.98 -4.47 14.31
N ALA A 218 5.95 -3.60 14.56
CA ALA A 218 5.82 -2.18 14.29
C ALA A 218 5.78 -1.90 12.77
N PRO A 219 5.30 -0.71 12.33
CA PRO A 219 5.47 -0.27 10.94
C PRO A 219 6.93 -0.36 10.52
N ALA A 220 7.18 -0.91 9.33
CA ALA A 220 8.52 -1.22 8.82
C ALA A 220 9.39 -2.05 9.81
N GLY A 221 8.75 -2.81 10.69
CA GLY A 221 9.40 -3.58 11.76
C GLY A 221 10.01 -4.89 11.32
N ILE A 222 9.70 -5.35 10.10
CA ILE A 222 10.20 -6.60 9.52
C ILE A 222 11.14 -6.26 8.37
N GLY A 223 12.31 -6.90 8.34
CA GLY A 223 13.26 -6.79 7.26
C GLY A 223 14.58 -6.10 7.63
N PRO A 224 15.45 -5.87 6.66
CA PRO A 224 16.77 -5.30 6.87
C PRO A 224 16.74 -3.90 7.45
N ARG A 225 17.66 -3.64 8.38
CA ARG A 225 17.86 -2.34 9.01
C ARG A 225 19.34 -1.94 8.98
N ASP A 226 19.57 -0.65 8.97
CA ASP A 226 20.93 -0.12 9.15
C ASP A 226 21.33 -0.22 10.62
N ILE A 227 22.19 -1.18 10.93
CA ILE A 227 22.71 -1.41 12.28
C ILE A 227 23.97 -0.59 12.59
N SER A 228 24.53 0.13 11.64
CA SER A 228 25.80 0.88 11.81
C SER A 228 25.70 1.96 12.88
N ARG A 229 24.48 2.41 13.20
CA ARG A 229 24.18 3.45 14.18
C ARG A 229 23.25 2.97 15.29
N TRP A 230 23.20 1.67 15.51
CA TRP A 230 22.42 1.06 16.56
C TRP A 230 22.83 1.57 17.94
N GLY A 231 21.87 2.02 18.72
CA GLY A 231 22.11 2.52 20.07
C GLY A 231 22.34 4.01 20.20
N ALA A 232 22.68 4.73 19.13
CA ALA A 232 22.86 6.20 19.18
C ALA A 232 21.49 6.94 19.05
N TYR A 233 20.58 6.44 18.20
CA TYR A 233 19.30 7.07 17.87
C TYR A 233 18.17 6.06 17.65
N GLY A 234 18.12 4.96 18.38
CA GLY A 234 17.10 3.94 18.29
C GLY A 234 17.50 2.73 17.44
N TYR A 235 16.55 2.14 16.72
CA TYR A 235 16.73 0.85 16.06
C TYR A 235 17.32 0.93 14.64
N GLY A 236 17.79 2.09 14.21
CA GLY A 236 18.26 2.33 12.84
C GLY A 236 17.12 2.42 11.81
N ASP A 237 17.46 2.94 10.62
CA ASP A 237 16.49 3.06 9.53
C ASP A 237 16.14 1.70 8.92
N ALA A 238 14.87 1.49 8.62
CA ALA A 238 14.41 0.35 7.84
C ALA A 238 14.82 0.53 6.37
N LEU A 239 15.59 -0.40 5.85
CA LEU A 239 16.08 -0.36 4.47
C LEU A 239 15.14 -1.03 3.48
N GLY A 240 14.22 -1.87 3.99
CA GLY A 240 13.34 -2.69 3.18
C GLY A 240 14.06 -3.83 2.47
N GLY A 241 13.32 -4.59 1.70
CA GLY A 241 13.83 -5.74 0.95
C GLY A 241 13.27 -5.80 -0.46
N THR A 242 13.90 -6.61 -1.29
CA THR A 242 13.48 -6.86 -2.67
C THR A 242 12.53 -8.05 -2.81
N MET A 243 12.37 -8.82 -1.76
CA MET A 243 11.47 -9.98 -1.71
C MET A 243 10.85 -10.09 -0.32
N TYR A 244 9.59 -10.47 -0.28
CA TYR A 244 8.92 -10.86 0.96
C TYR A 244 7.92 -11.98 0.69
N TRP A 245 7.59 -12.70 1.73
CA TRP A 245 6.45 -13.61 1.76
C TRP A 245 5.91 -13.71 3.17
N GLY A 246 4.68 -14.10 3.30
CA GLY A 246 4.06 -14.33 4.59
C GLY A 246 2.84 -15.24 4.45
N ALA A 247 2.58 -15.99 5.47
CA ALA A 247 1.40 -16.84 5.58
C ALA A 247 0.73 -16.63 6.92
N SER A 248 -0.59 -16.65 6.94
CA SER A 248 -1.36 -16.59 8.18
C SER A 248 -2.57 -17.50 8.14
N ALA A 249 -2.91 -18.03 9.29
CA ALA A 249 -4.13 -18.77 9.54
C ALA A 249 -4.91 -18.08 10.66
N GLU A 250 -6.21 -17.93 10.47
CA GLU A 250 -7.08 -17.27 11.44
C GLU A 250 -8.37 -18.05 11.59
N LEU A 251 -8.85 -18.17 12.82
CA LEU A 251 -10.19 -18.65 13.14
C LEU A 251 -11.01 -17.47 13.65
N GLN A 252 -12.04 -17.12 12.92
CA GLN A 252 -12.99 -16.06 13.27
C GLN A 252 -14.22 -16.69 13.89
N MET A 253 -14.60 -16.21 15.07
CA MET A 253 -15.76 -16.72 15.79
C MET A 253 -16.64 -15.59 16.31
N PRO A 254 -17.97 -15.74 16.27
CA PRO A 254 -18.87 -14.78 16.87
C PRO A 254 -18.77 -14.84 18.40
N PHE A 255 -19.07 -13.73 19.05
CA PHE A 255 -19.32 -13.74 20.48
C PHE A 255 -20.74 -14.22 20.72
N TRP A 256 -20.90 -15.48 21.12
CA TRP A 256 -22.20 -16.12 21.32
C TRP A 256 -23.07 -15.50 22.43
N PHE A 257 -22.46 -14.68 23.30
CA PHE A 257 -23.16 -13.96 24.36
C PHE A 257 -23.69 -12.59 23.93
N LEU A 258 -23.40 -12.17 22.70
CA LEU A 258 -23.90 -10.93 22.13
C LEU A 258 -24.90 -11.21 20.99
N PRO A 259 -25.91 -10.31 20.78
CA PRO A 259 -26.80 -10.43 19.64
C PRO A 259 -26.02 -10.46 18.33
N LYS A 260 -26.39 -11.34 17.40
CA LYS A 260 -25.73 -11.49 16.09
C LYS A 260 -25.69 -10.17 15.29
N GLU A 261 -26.65 -9.32 15.54
CA GLU A 261 -26.80 -7.99 14.93
C GLU A 261 -25.76 -6.98 15.42
N ALA A 262 -25.19 -7.18 16.60
CA ALA A 262 -24.15 -6.32 17.16
C ALA A 262 -22.78 -6.48 16.48
N GLY A 263 -22.55 -7.56 15.73
CA GLY A 263 -21.44 -7.76 14.81
C GLY A 263 -20.03 -7.97 15.37
N PRO A 264 -19.71 -7.89 16.68
CA PRO A 264 -18.34 -8.12 17.11
C PRO A 264 -17.94 -9.59 16.94
N LYS A 265 -16.75 -9.81 16.38
CA LYS A 265 -16.14 -11.12 16.19
C LYS A 265 -14.82 -11.19 16.93
N GLY A 266 -14.53 -12.32 17.55
CA GLY A 266 -13.20 -12.65 18.06
C GLY A 266 -12.41 -13.40 17.00
N ALA A 267 -11.08 -13.29 17.06
CA ALA A 267 -10.22 -14.05 16.17
C ALA A 267 -8.99 -14.60 16.92
N ILE A 268 -8.65 -15.84 16.62
CA ILE A 268 -7.38 -16.45 17.00
C ILE A 268 -6.57 -16.62 15.73
N PHE A 269 -5.32 -16.17 15.72
CA PHE A 269 -4.48 -16.21 14.55
C PHE A 269 -3.08 -16.70 14.82
N ALA A 270 -2.46 -17.28 13.80
CA ALA A 270 -1.03 -17.56 13.72
C ALA A 270 -0.51 -17.00 12.39
N ALA A 271 0.66 -16.39 12.42
CA ALA A 271 1.28 -15.80 11.23
C ALA A 271 2.79 -16.04 11.22
N VAL A 272 3.35 -16.21 10.00
CA VAL A 272 4.78 -16.40 9.71
C VAL A 272 5.22 -15.45 8.62
#